data_c341049161ded9ee05df51c913419b7a
#
_entry.id   c341049161ded9ee05df51c913419b7a
#
_cell.length_a   1.000
_cell.length_b   1.000
_cell.length_c   1.000
_cell.angle_alpha   90.00
_cell.angle_beta   90.00
_cell.angle_gamma   90.00
#
_symmetry.space_group_name_H-M   'P 1'
#
loop_
_entity.id
_entity.type
_entity.pdbx_description
1 polymer ?
#
loop_
_entity_poly.entity_id
_entity_poly.type
_entity_poly.pdbx_seq_one_letter_code
_entity_poly.pdbx_strand_id
1 'polypeptide(L)'
;MKSYEELKEKITLFIDEESNETFDELILEAHAFQKNNCEILRKYSDLHCKSPSSWREIVPIPTEAFKNTGKLISFPEKNITKTFLTSGTTGDKQGEHHFCDTSIYEKSILATWNKLNLPKLPLICLTQSPQVNTTSSLIHMFNTLGGKYLINSSGQININKINSFLTKINHPVILSGTALAFLYLLQNSNQPEVKLPSGSWILETGGYKGKKTTISKNSFYSKISKIFCIPIDNIINEYSMTELSSQFYSNGLNRTHKSAHWLKTRVLIPGQNNEVRDGEKGLLAIYDLANLGSSVAIMTGDVAIKRGEDFELVGRDDKLPPRGCSLAAEESISSHN
;
A
#
# COMPACT_ATOMS: atom_id res chain seq x y z
N MET A 1 -11.83 -29.25 6.97
CA MET A 1 -10.93 -28.11 6.68
C MET A 1 -11.76 -27.10 5.92
N LYS A 2 -11.80 -25.81 6.31
CA LYS A 2 -12.61 -24.80 5.64
C LYS A 2 -12.10 -24.54 4.22
N SER A 3 -12.99 -24.21 3.31
CA SER A 3 -12.65 -23.83 1.94
C SER A 3 -12.19 -22.37 1.89
N TYR A 4 -11.62 -21.95 0.75
CA TYR A 4 -11.27 -20.55 0.49
C TYR A 4 -12.50 -19.64 0.62
N GLU A 5 -13.64 -20.05 0.05
CA GLU A 5 -14.87 -19.25 0.06
C GLU A 5 -15.47 -19.10 1.47
N GLU A 6 -15.45 -20.15 2.29
CA GLU A 6 -15.91 -20.06 3.69
C GLU A 6 -15.05 -19.09 4.51
N LEU A 7 -13.73 -19.11 4.34
CA LEU A 7 -12.83 -18.15 5.02
C LEU A 7 -13.00 -16.74 4.49
N LYS A 8 -13.15 -16.59 3.18
CA LYS A 8 -13.42 -15.31 2.53
C LYS A 8 -14.69 -14.66 3.08
N GLU A 9 -15.78 -15.43 3.21
CA GLU A 9 -17.04 -14.94 3.78
C GLU A 9 -16.85 -14.48 5.24
N LYS A 10 -16.20 -15.29 6.08
CA LYS A 10 -15.91 -14.94 7.47
C LYS A 10 -15.09 -13.67 7.59
N ILE A 11 -14.02 -13.53 6.79
CA ILE A 11 -13.16 -12.35 6.79
C ILE A 11 -13.96 -11.13 6.32
N THR A 12 -14.84 -11.29 5.32
CA THR A 12 -15.69 -10.21 4.84
C THR A 12 -16.65 -9.72 5.92
N LEU A 13 -17.32 -10.64 6.64
CA LEU A 13 -18.18 -10.31 7.79
C LEU A 13 -17.37 -9.64 8.91
N PHE A 14 -16.16 -10.09 9.18
CA PHE A 14 -15.28 -9.46 10.16
C PHE A 14 -14.90 -8.03 9.76
N ILE A 15 -14.57 -7.79 8.48
CA ILE A 15 -14.29 -6.45 7.94
C ILE A 15 -15.51 -5.53 8.13
N ASP A 16 -16.73 -6.04 7.97
CA ASP A 16 -17.99 -5.30 8.14
C ASP A 16 -18.41 -5.10 9.61
N GLU A 17 -17.67 -5.67 10.56
CA GLU A 17 -18.02 -5.67 11.98
C GLU A 17 -19.32 -6.47 12.29
N GLU A 18 -19.67 -7.41 11.42
CA GLU A 18 -20.85 -8.29 11.54
C GLU A 18 -20.48 -9.70 12.07
N SER A 19 -19.24 -9.92 12.46
CA SER A 19 -18.72 -11.20 12.97
C SER A 19 -18.48 -11.13 14.49
N ASN A 20 -18.76 -12.24 15.17
CA ASN A 20 -18.38 -12.44 16.58
C ASN A 20 -16.96 -13.02 16.73
N GLU A 21 -16.30 -13.38 15.64
CA GLU A 21 -14.95 -13.93 15.65
C GLU A 21 -13.92 -12.86 15.95
N THR A 22 -12.82 -13.25 16.58
CA THR A 22 -11.69 -12.34 16.85
C THR A 22 -10.69 -12.35 15.71
N PHE A 23 -9.85 -11.31 15.65
CA PHE A 23 -8.71 -11.29 14.72
C PHE A 23 -7.81 -12.52 14.89
N ASP A 24 -7.55 -12.93 16.15
CA ASP A 24 -6.66 -14.05 16.48
C ASP A 24 -7.21 -15.38 15.92
N GLU A 25 -8.51 -15.63 16.08
CA GLU A 25 -9.16 -16.83 15.54
C GLU A 25 -9.08 -16.86 14.01
N LEU A 26 -9.46 -15.76 13.35
CA LEU A 26 -9.49 -15.71 11.90
C LEU A 26 -8.10 -15.80 11.26
N ILE A 27 -7.10 -15.14 11.84
CA ILE A 27 -5.76 -15.17 11.24
C ILE A 27 -5.06 -16.51 11.45
N LEU A 28 -5.32 -17.20 12.56
CA LEU A 28 -4.84 -18.55 12.78
C LEU A 28 -5.52 -19.55 11.82
N GLU A 29 -6.84 -19.41 11.59
CA GLU A 29 -7.55 -20.22 10.59
C GLU A 29 -7.02 -19.96 9.17
N ALA A 30 -6.85 -18.69 8.78
CA ALA A 30 -6.34 -18.31 7.47
C ALA A 30 -4.89 -18.79 7.28
N HIS A 31 -4.04 -18.65 8.29
CA HIS A 31 -2.66 -19.16 8.26
C HIS A 31 -2.62 -20.68 8.10
N ALA A 32 -3.42 -21.41 8.85
CA ALA A 32 -3.52 -22.87 8.75
C ALA A 32 -4.01 -23.30 7.36
N PHE A 33 -5.01 -22.60 6.80
CA PHE A 33 -5.49 -22.82 5.44
C PHE A 33 -4.36 -22.61 4.42
N GLN A 34 -3.63 -21.49 4.53
CA GLN A 34 -2.53 -21.15 3.63
C GLN A 34 -1.39 -22.18 3.68
N LYS A 35 -0.99 -22.63 4.87
CA LYS A 35 0.00 -23.70 5.02
C LYS A 35 -0.42 -24.99 4.33
N ASN A 36 -1.69 -25.35 4.40
CA ASN A 36 -2.20 -26.58 3.81
C ASN A 36 -2.27 -26.53 2.28
N ASN A 37 -2.43 -25.34 1.70
CA ASN A 37 -2.62 -25.12 0.27
C ASN A 37 -1.41 -24.51 -0.45
N CYS A 38 -0.39 -24.02 0.27
CA CYS A 38 0.83 -23.45 -0.28
C CYS A 38 2.06 -24.12 0.33
N GLU A 39 2.78 -24.89 -0.47
CA GLU A 39 3.97 -25.64 -0.03
C GLU A 39 5.08 -24.73 0.49
N ILE A 40 5.24 -23.54 -0.12
CA ILE A 40 6.24 -22.53 0.29
C ILE A 40 5.95 -22.08 1.73
N LEU A 41 4.70 -21.68 2.01
CA LEU A 41 4.28 -21.26 3.35
C LEU A 41 4.36 -22.41 4.37
N ARG A 42 4.02 -23.63 3.97
CA ARG A 42 4.16 -24.79 4.83
C ARG A 42 5.61 -24.99 5.25
N LYS A 43 6.53 -25.08 4.29
CA LYS A 43 7.96 -25.27 4.57
C LYS A 43 8.52 -24.15 5.44
N TYR A 44 8.19 -22.88 5.11
CA TYR A 44 8.64 -21.74 5.87
C TYR A 44 8.12 -21.76 7.32
N SER A 45 6.81 -22.00 7.50
CA SER A 45 6.20 -22.06 8.84
C SER A 45 6.74 -23.21 9.68
N ASP A 46 6.92 -24.40 9.08
CA ASP A 46 7.40 -25.58 9.80
C ASP A 46 8.84 -25.42 10.29
N LEU A 47 9.65 -24.60 9.63
CA LEU A 47 11.01 -24.26 10.06
C LEU A 47 11.04 -23.28 11.26
N HIS A 48 10.01 -22.44 11.42
CA HIS A 48 10.02 -21.38 12.40
C HIS A 48 9.04 -21.60 13.56
N CYS A 49 7.77 -21.84 13.26
CA CYS A 49 6.73 -22.16 14.25
C CYS A 49 5.65 -23.04 13.61
N LYS A 50 5.69 -24.33 13.92
CA LYS A 50 4.80 -25.32 13.28
C LYS A 50 3.32 -25.11 13.61
N SER A 51 3.01 -24.73 14.84
CA SER A 51 1.65 -24.62 15.36
C SER A 51 1.50 -23.38 16.25
N PRO A 52 1.34 -22.18 15.66
CA PRO A 52 1.17 -20.97 16.43
C PRO A 52 -0.15 -21.02 17.22
N SER A 53 -0.11 -20.60 18.49
CA SER A 53 -1.27 -20.47 19.38
C SER A 53 -1.82 -19.04 19.42
N SER A 54 -1.06 -18.07 18.93
CA SER A 54 -1.49 -16.68 18.75
C SER A 54 -0.94 -16.10 17.44
N TRP A 55 -1.56 -15.07 16.95
CA TRP A 55 -1.11 -14.39 15.73
C TRP A 55 0.33 -13.85 15.83
N ARG A 56 0.80 -13.54 17.04
CA ARG A 56 2.17 -13.05 17.28
C ARG A 56 3.23 -14.10 17.09
N GLU A 57 2.85 -15.36 17.13
CA GLU A 57 3.75 -16.50 16.88
C GLU A 57 3.85 -16.84 15.38
N ILE A 58 2.92 -16.35 14.54
CA ILE A 58 3.04 -16.49 13.10
C ILE A 58 4.26 -15.71 12.62
N VAL A 59 5.26 -16.42 12.09
CA VAL A 59 6.48 -15.79 11.57
C VAL A 59 6.20 -15.23 10.18
N PRO A 60 6.35 -13.90 9.99
CA PRO A 60 6.01 -13.27 8.72
C PRO A 60 7.02 -13.62 7.62
N ILE A 61 6.51 -14.01 6.44
CA ILE A 61 7.35 -14.34 5.28
C ILE A 61 7.93 -13.07 4.65
N PRO A 62 9.23 -13.05 4.26
CA PRO A 62 9.81 -11.90 3.58
C PRO A 62 9.15 -11.59 2.23
N THR A 63 9.08 -10.31 1.85
CA THR A 63 8.55 -9.87 0.54
C THR A 63 9.28 -10.49 -0.64
N GLU A 64 10.53 -10.88 -0.49
CA GLU A 64 11.34 -11.58 -1.50
C GLU A 64 10.72 -12.91 -1.94
N ALA A 65 9.86 -13.52 -1.10
CA ALA A 65 9.15 -14.75 -1.44
C ALA A 65 8.20 -14.56 -2.64
N PHE A 66 7.70 -13.34 -2.87
CA PHE A 66 6.88 -13.03 -4.04
C PHE A 66 7.67 -12.96 -5.35
N LYS A 67 9.01 -12.94 -5.27
CA LYS A 67 9.91 -12.86 -6.45
C LYS A 67 10.56 -14.20 -6.80
N ASN A 68 11.01 -14.93 -5.79
CA ASN A 68 12.06 -15.94 -5.97
C ASN A 68 11.61 -17.38 -5.70
N THR A 69 10.45 -17.58 -5.07
CA THR A 69 10.07 -18.92 -4.56
C THR A 69 9.01 -19.62 -5.41
N GLY A 70 8.62 -19.09 -6.54
CA GLY A 70 7.44 -19.54 -7.29
C GLY A 70 6.19 -18.78 -6.89
N LYS A 71 5.02 -19.32 -7.22
CA LYS A 71 3.74 -18.66 -6.92
C LYS A 71 3.35 -18.85 -5.46
N LEU A 72 3.32 -17.74 -4.72
CA LEU A 72 2.85 -17.72 -3.34
C LEU A 72 1.32 -17.60 -3.34
N ILE A 73 0.63 -18.72 -3.53
CA ILE A 73 -0.83 -18.81 -3.62
C ILE A 73 -1.38 -19.94 -2.77
N SER A 74 -2.55 -19.73 -2.17
CA SER A 74 -3.29 -20.71 -1.36
C SER A 74 -4.54 -21.27 -2.07
N PHE A 75 -4.64 -21.06 -3.38
CA PHE A 75 -5.70 -21.54 -4.26
C PHE A 75 -5.11 -22.15 -5.54
N PRO A 76 -5.88 -22.95 -6.32
CA PRO A 76 -5.37 -23.55 -7.55
C PRO A 76 -4.91 -22.51 -8.57
N GLU A 77 -3.73 -22.68 -9.17
CA GLU A 77 -3.12 -21.75 -10.12
C GLU A 77 -4.03 -21.40 -11.32
N LYS A 78 -4.81 -22.37 -11.79
CA LYS A 78 -5.79 -22.17 -12.89
C LYS A 78 -6.89 -21.16 -12.55
N ASN A 79 -7.06 -20.82 -11.28
CA ASN A 79 -8.05 -19.86 -10.79
C ASN A 79 -7.47 -18.44 -10.67
N ILE A 80 -6.23 -18.19 -11.09
CA ILE A 80 -5.68 -16.84 -11.12
C ILE A 80 -6.46 -16.01 -12.13
N THR A 81 -7.11 -14.95 -11.65
CA THR A 81 -7.85 -13.99 -12.48
C THR A 81 -7.16 -12.64 -12.58
N LYS A 82 -6.30 -12.32 -11.58
CA LYS A 82 -5.58 -11.06 -11.49
C LYS A 82 -4.18 -11.27 -10.93
N THR A 83 -3.22 -10.51 -11.47
CA THR A 83 -1.85 -10.45 -10.94
C THR A 83 -1.42 -9.01 -10.85
N PHE A 84 -0.95 -8.59 -9.69
CA PHE A 84 -0.24 -7.33 -9.52
C PHE A 84 1.27 -7.60 -9.47
N LEU A 85 2.02 -6.71 -10.10
CA LEU A 85 3.48 -6.80 -10.19
C LEU A 85 4.11 -5.79 -9.24
N THR A 86 5.11 -6.27 -8.48
CA THR A 86 5.99 -5.32 -7.79
C THR A 86 6.83 -4.61 -8.83
N SER A 87 7.15 -3.36 -8.58
CA SER A 87 8.07 -2.67 -9.45
C SER A 87 9.47 -3.27 -9.27
N GLY A 88 10.03 -3.78 -10.35
CA GLY A 88 11.42 -4.23 -10.41
C GLY A 88 12.36 -3.05 -10.61
N THR A 89 13.58 -3.13 -10.07
CA THR A 89 14.73 -2.38 -10.61
C THR A 89 15.06 -2.97 -11.99
N THR A 90 15.52 -2.16 -12.92
CA THR A 90 15.94 -2.60 -14.25
C THR A 90 16.91 -3.77 -14.14
N GLY A 91 16.47 -4.98 -14.51
CA GLY A 91 17.27 -6.23 -14.44
C GLY A 91 16.87 -7.22 -13.33
N ASP A 92 16.07 -6.84 -12.33
CA ASP A 92 15.59 -7.76 -11.29
C ASP A 92 14.23 -8.37 -11.65
N LYS A 93 14.03 -9.64 -11.28
CA LYS A 93 12.73 -10.29 -11.39
C LYS A 93 11.69 -9.54 -10.55
N GLN A 94 10.57 -9.16 -11.18
CA GLN A 94 9.44 -8.56 -10.47
C GLN A 94 8.76 -9.62 -9.58
N GLY A 95 8.29 -9.20 -8.41
CA GLY A 95 7.43 -10.02 -7.58
C GLY A 95 6.00 -10.03 -8.13
N GLU A 96 5.32 -11.13 -7.95
CA GLU A 96 3.95 -11.35 -8.42
C GLU A 96 3.01 -11.61 -7.25
N HIS A 97 1.95 -10.81 -7.12
CA HIS A 97 0.86 -11.07 -6.19
C HIS A 97 -0.38 -11.49 -6.99
N HIS A 98 -0.77 -12.75 -6.84
CA HIS A 98 -1.86 -13.37 -7.58
C HIS A 98 -3.15 -13.40 -6.77
N PHE A 99 -4.27 -13.19 -7.45
CA PHE A 99 -5.62 -13.22 -6.89
C PHE A 99 -6.51 -14.15 -7.71
N CYS A 100 -7.32 -14.97 -7.04
CA CYS A 100 -8.43 -15.68 -7.69
C CYS A 100 -9.64 -14.75 -7.88
N ASP A 101 -9.83 -13.79 -6.98
CA ASP A 101 -10.70 -12.62 -7.15
C ASP A 101 -10.19 -11.47 -6.25
N THR A 102 -10.55 -10.24 -6.58
CA THR A 102 -10.10 -9.05 -5.87
C THR A 102 -11.11 -8.52 -4.84
N SER A 103 -12.20 -9.25 -4.59
CA SER A 103 -13.32 -8.75 -3.80
C SER A 103 -12.97 -8.40 -2.35
N ILE A 104 -12.17 -9.25 -1.65
CA ILE A 104 -11.68 -8.92 -0.31
C ILE A 104 -10.77 -7.69 -0.34
N TYR A 105 -9.89 -7.59 -1.34
CA TYR A 105 -9.01 -6.44 -1.50
C TYR A 105 -9.80 -5.15 -1.70
N GLU A 106 -10.76 -5.14 -2.63
CA GLU A 106 -11.64 -4.00 -2.87
C GLU A 106 -12.49 -3.66 -1.65
N LYS A 107 -12.99 -4.69 -0.94
CA LYS A 107 -13.70 -4.52 0.32
C LYS A 107 -12.82 -3.86 1.37
N SER A 108 -11.59 -4.30 1.55
CA SER A 108 -10.67 -3.73 2.53
C SER A 108 -10.34 -2.26 2.23
N ILE A 109 -10.16 -1.89 0.95
CA ILE A 109 -9.95 -0.50 0.51
C ILE A 109 -11.12 0.39 0.95
N LEU A 110 -12.34 0.01 0.59
CA LEU A 110 -13.55 0.80 0.87
C LEU A 110 -13.85 0.87 2.38
N ALA A 111 -13.70 -0.26 3.08
CA ALA A 111 -13.94 -0.33 4.51
C ALA A 111 -12.90 0.48 5.30
N THR A 112 -11.61 0.43 4.94
CA THR A 112 -10.56 1.26 5.58
C THR A 112 -10.85 2.75 5.37
N TRP A 113 -11.21 3.14 4.14
CA TRP A 113 -11.56 4.52 3.81
C TRP A 113 -12.70 5.06 4.68
N ASN A 114 -13.75 4.27 4.86
CA ASN A 114 -14.88 4.62 5.70
C ASN A 114 -14.54 4.63 7.19
N LYS A 115 -13.84 3.60 7.68
CA LYS A 115 -13.50 3.45 9.11
C LYS A 115 -12.60 4.56 9.63
N LEU A 116 -11.67 5.02 8.81
CA LEU A 116 -10.77 6.13 9.16
C LEU A 116 -11.39 7.50 8.86
N ASN A 117 -12.67 7.55 8.45
CA ASN A 117 -13.39 8.77 8.10
C ASN A 117 -12.65 9.64 7.09
N LEU A 118 -12.01 9.02 6.09
CA LEU A 118 -11.33 9.73 5.03
C LEU A 118 -12.34 10.48 4.13
N PRO A 119 -11.94 11.57 3.48
CA PRO A 119 -12.89 12.45 2.76
C PRO A 119 -13.58 11.71 1.60
N LYS A 120 -14.90 11.86 1.52
CA LYS A 120 -15.74 11.29 0.43
C LYS A 120 -15.91 12.33 -0.69
N LEU A 121 -14.85 12.56 -1.45
CA LEU A 121 -14.77 13.53 -2.53
C LEU A 121 -14.37 12.85 -3.84
N PRO A 122 -14.65 13.45 -5.00
CA PRO A 122 -14.17 12.93 -6.28
C PRO A 122 -12.64 12.80 -6.29
N LEU A 123 -12.13 11.64 -6.69
CA LEU A 123 -10.71 11.32 -6.74
C LEU A 123 -10.14 11.61 -8.13
N ILE A 124 -9.14 12.48 -8.22
CA ILE A 124 -8.42 12.82 -9.45
C ILE A 124 -7.00 12.25 -9.36
N CYS A 125 -6.63 11.36 -10.29
CA CYS A 125 -5.41 10.57 -10.19
C CYS A 125 -4.32 11.07 -11.15
N LEU A 126 -3.16 11.38 -10.61
CA LEU A 126 -1.92 11.67 -11.34
C LEU A 126 -1.22 10.35 -11.71
N THR A 127 -1.98 9.43 -12.28
CA THR A 127 -1.51 8.13 -12.75
C THR A 127 -2.19 7.78 -14.08
N GLN A 128 -1.70 6.74 -14.73
CA GLN A 128 -2.39 6.10 -15.86
C GLN A 128 -3.68 5.43 -15.39
N SER A 129 -4.57 5.15 -16.34
CA SER A 129 -5.81 4.41 -16.06
C SER A 129 -5.57 2.90 -15.88
N PRO A 130 -6.49 2.15 -15.24
CA PRO A 130 -6.38 0.70 -15.07
C PRO A 130 -6.44 -0.07 -16.39
N GLN A 131 -6.95 0.52 -17.47
CA GLN A 131 -6.94 -0.07 -18.82
C GLN A 131 -5.54 -0.03 -19.44
N VAL A 132 -4.71 0.93 -19.05
CA VAL A 132 -3.34 1.09 -19.55
C VAL A 132 -2.36 0.31 -18.68
N ASN A 133 -2.45 0.46 -17.38
CA ASN A 133 -1.59 -0.23 -16.43
C ASN A 133 -2.43 -1.21 -15.59
N THR A 134 -2.56 -2.41 -16.11
CA THR A 134 -3.42 -3.46 -15.55
C THR A 134 -2.79 -4.19 -14.37
N THR A 135 -1.48 -4.04 -14.15
CA THR A 135 -0.71 -4.80 -13.15
C THR A 135 -0.35 -3.99 -11.90
N SER A 136 -0.77 -2.73 -11.82
CA SER A 136 -0.51 -1.87 -10.65
C SER A 136 -1.60 -2.03 -9.59
N SER A 137 -1.24 -2.48 -8.39
CA SER A 137 -2.13 -2.53 -7.22
C SER A 137 -2.58 -1.12 -6.79
N LEU A 138 -1.70 -0.12 -6.88
CA LEU A 138 -2.02 1.28 -6.59
C LEU A 138 -3.12 1.81 -7.53
N ILE A 139 -3.01 1.56 -8.83
CA ILE A 139 -4.03 2.01 -9.80
C ILE A 139 -5.34 1.26 -9.56
N HIS A 140 -5.28 -0.02 -9.20
CA HIS A 140 -6.47 -0.78 -8.81
C HIS A 140 -7.15 -0.18 -7.58
N MET A 141 -6.39 0.19 -6.55
CA MET A 141 -6.89 0.89 -5.36
C MET A 141 -7.58 2.21 -5.74
N PHE A 142 -6.94 3.05 -6.55
CA PHE A 142 -7.56 4.30 -7.01
C PHE A 142 -8.83 4.05 -7.84
N ASN A 143 -8.86 2.99 -8.64
CA ASN A 143 -10.06 2.62 -9.40
C ASN A 143 -11.22 2.20 -8.49
N THR A 144 -10.93 1.42 -7.46
CA THR A 144 -11.91 1.02 -6.43
C THR A 144 -12.49 2.23 -5.70
N LEU A 145 -11.69 3.28 -5.49
CA LEU A 145 -12.11 4.56 -4.91
C LEU A 145 -12.78 5.51 -5.93
N GLY A 146 -13.05 5.08 -7.17
CA GLY A 146 -13.73 5.88 -8.18
C GLY A 146 -12.85 6.93 -8.88
N GLY A 147 -11.55 6.65 -9.03
CA GLY A 147 -10.56 7.58 -9.57
C GLY A 147 -10.79 7.98 -11.04
N LYS A 148 -10.54 9.26 -11.35
CA LYS A 148 -10.42 9.82 -12.71
C LYS A 148 -8.96 10.09 -13.03
N TYR A 149 -8.46 9.66 -14.18
CA TYR A 149 -7.04 9.59 -14.50
C TYR A 149 -6.60 10.71 -15.44
N LEU A 150 -5.51 11.40 -15.10
CA LEU A 150 -5.00 12.52 -15.89
C LEU A 150 -3.77 12.18 -16.76
N ILE A 151 -3.09 11.07 -16.48
CA ILE A 151 -1.92 10.66 -17.24
C ILE A 151 -2.36 9.79 -18.43
N ASN A 152 -1.80 10.09 -19.60
CA ASN A 152 -2.11 9.37 -20.83
C ASN A 152 -1.48 7.97 -20.88
N SER A 153 -1.73 7.24 -21.97
CA SER A 153 -1.20 5.88 -22.18
C SER A 153 0.32 5.82 -22.26
N SER A 154 0.98 6.91 -22.68
CA SER A 154 2.46 6.97 -22.71
C SER A 154 3.11 7.16 -21.34
N GLY A 155 2.31 7.41 -20.29
CA GLY A 155 2.82 7.68 -18.95
C GLY A 155 3.36 9.10 -18.75
N GLN A 156 3.33 9.94 -19.78
CA GLN A 156 3.88 11.29 -19.71
C GLN A 156 3.00 12.24 -18.89
N ILE A 157 3.63 12.96 -17.96
CA ILE A 157 3.01 14.02 -17.18
C ILE A 157 3.04 15.32 -18.00
N ASN A 158 1.93 15.68 -18.60
CA ASN A 158 1.78 16.99 -19.27
C ASN A 158 1.27 18.03 -18.29
N ILE A 159 2.17 18.82 -17.73
CA ILE A 159 1.89 19.83 -16.69
C ILE A 159 0.85 20.85 -17.14
N ASN A 160 0.97 21.37 -18.37
CA ASN A 160 0.04 22.38 -18.89
C ASN A 160 -1.39 21.81 -18.99
N LYS A 161 -1.52 20.56 -19.42
CA LYS A 161 -2.81 19.87 -19.51
C LYS A 161 -3.40 19.62 -18.11
N ILE A 162 -2.57 19.20 -17.15
CA ILE A 162 -2.98 19.01 -15.75
C ILE A 162 -3.42 20.32 -15.14
N ASN A 163 -2.63 21.37 -15.25
CA ASN A 163 -2.97 22.70 -14.73
C ASN A 163 -4.26 23.24 -15.36
N SER A 164 -4.40 23.14 -16.69
CA SER A 164 -5.63 23.53 -17.39
C SER A 164 -6.85 22.71 -16.95
N PHE A 165 -6.68 21.47 -16.55
CA PHE A 165 -7.75 20.66 -16.00
C PHE A 165 -8.09 21.10 -14.57
N LEU A 166 -7.10 21.21 -13.70
CA LEU A 166 -7.28 21.53 -12.27
C LEU A 166 -7.89 22.94 -12.08
N THR A 167 -7.53 23.92 -12.92
CA THR A 167 -8.12 25.28 -12.86
C THR A 167 -9.60 25.33 -13.24
N LYS A 168 -10.14 24.31 -13.90
CA LYS A 168 -11.58 24.22 -14.25
C LYS A 168 -12.42 23.54 -13.17
N ILE A 169 -11.79 22.95 -12.15
CA ILE A 169 -12.50 22.31 -11.04
C ILE A 169 -13.07 23.41 -10.14
N ASN A 170 -14.36 23.34 -9.87
CA ASN A 170 -15.09 24.31 -9.04
C ASN A 170 -15.71 23.70 -7.77
N HIS A 171 -15.40 22.45 -7.45
CA HIS A 171 -15.86 21.74 -6.26
C HIS A 171 -14.67 21.04 -5.59
N PRO A 172 -14.74 20.74 -4.27
CA PRO A 172 -13.69 20.02 -3.57
C PRO A 172 -13.39 18.67 -4.20
N VAL A 173 -12.11 18.30 -4.27
CA VAL A 173 -11.63 17.03 -4.81
C VAL A 173 -10.50 16.45 -3.96
N ILE A 174 -10.17 15.20 -4.17
CA ILE A 174 -8.91 14.61 -3.73
C ILE A 174 -8.00 14.51 -4.96
N LEU A 175 -6.88 15.22 -4.96
CA LEU A 175 -5.83 15.02 -5.95
C LEU A 175 -4.88 13.95 -5.45
N SER A 176 -4.81 12.80 -6.14
CA SER A 176 -4.02 11.63 -5.73
C SER A 176 -2.87 11.34 -6.69
N GLY A 177 -1.80 10.79 -6.15
CA GLY A 177 -0.64 10.40 -6.94
C GLY A 177 0.51 9.90 -6.09
N THR A 178 1.58 9.46 -6.76
CA THR A 178 2.82 9.12 -6.06
C THR A 178 3.53 10.38 -5.58
N ALA A 179 4.29 10.27 -4.50
CA ALA A 179 5.15 11.38 -4.03
C ALA A 179 6.06 11.91 -5.13
N LEU A 180 6.55 11.04 -6.04
CA LEU A 180 7.36 11.45 -7.20
C LEU A 180 6.57 12.25 -8.23
N ALA A 181 5.31 11.88 -8.51
CA ALA A 181 4.46 12.65 -9.41
C ALA A 181 4.25 14.08 -8.88
N PHE A 182 4.01 14.22 -7.58
CA PHE A 182 3.93 15.54 -6.95
C PHE A 182 5.27 16.29 -6.98
N LEU A 183 6.40 15.64 -6.70
CA LEU A 183 7.72 16.27 -6.81
C LEU A 183 7.98 16.77 -8.23
N TYR A 184 7.62 15.98 -9.25
CA TYR A 184 7.75 16.41 -10.64
C TYR A 184 6.91 17.65 -10.94
N LEU A 185 5.67 17.71 -10.49
CA LEU A 185 4.83 18.91 -10.61
C LEU A 185 5.47 20.11 -9.92
N LEU A 186 6.00 19.92 -8.68
CA LEU A 186 6.65 20.99 -7.92
C LEU A 186 7.90 21.56 -8.58
N GLN A 187 8.67 20.70 -9.27
CA GLN A 187 9.93 21.10 -9.92
C GLN A 187 9.75 21.78 -11.27
N ASN A 188 8.69 21.42 -11.98
CA ASN A 188 8.48 21.88 -13.36
C ASN A 188 7.32 22.85 -13.51
N SER A 189 6.66 23.26 -12.44
CA SER A 189 5.64 24.29 -12.51
C SER A 189 6.28 25.69 -12.49
N ASN A 190 6.56 26.22 -13.68
CA ASN A 190 6.84 27.67 -13.87
C ASN A 190 5.56 28.52 -13.78
N GLN A 191 4.44 27.94 -13.37
CA GLN A 191 3.13 28.57 -13.37
C GLN A 191 2.75 29.04 -11.96
N PRO A 192 1.92 30.08 -11.86
CA PRO A 192 1.36 30.50 -10.60
C PRO A 192 0.56 29.35 -9.95
N GLU A 193 0.38 29.45 -8.64
CA GLU A 193 -0.34 28.49 -7.79
C GLU A 193 -1.58 27.92 -8.47
N VAL A 194 -1.64 26.59 -8.61
CA VAL A 194 -2.86 25.91 -9.08
C VAL A 194 -3.76 25.69 -7.87
N LYS A 195 -4.58 26.69 -7.58
CA LYS A 195 -5.49 26.64 -6.44
C LYS A 195 -6.54 25.56 -6.62
N LEU A 196 -6.53 24.56 -5.76
CA LEU A 196 -7.66 23.65 -5.64
C LEU A 196 -8.81 24.34 -4.87
N PRO A 197 -10.07 23.99 -5.16
CA PRO A 197 -11.21 24.51 -4.40
C PRO A 197 -11.07 24.24 -2.90
N SER A 198 -11.57 25.18 -2.07
CA SER A 198 -11.57 25.03 -0.61
C SER A 198 -12.22 23.70 -0.19
N GLY A 199 -11.65 23.03 0.79
CA GLY A 199 -12.08 21.70 1.21
C GLY A 199 -11.49 20.54 0.39
N SER A 200 -10.64 20.82 -0.61
CA SER A 200 -9.91 19.77 -1.33
C SER A 200 -8.81 19.13 -0.47
N TRP A 201 -8.41 17.94 -0.88
CA TRP A 201 -7.40 17.11 -0.22
C TRP A 201 -6.34 16.63 -1.21
N ILE A 202 -5.19 16.24 -0.71
CA ILE A 202 -4.16 15.50 -1.42
C ILE A 202 -4.09 14.09 -0.84
N LEU A 203 -3.97 13.09 -1.70
CA LEU A 203 -3.62 11.71 -1.32
C LEU A 203 -2.29 11.37 -1.99
N GLU A 204 -1.22 11.36 -1.21
CA GLU A 204 0.09 10.95 -1.70
C GLU A 204 0.46 9.57 -1.19
N THR A 205 1.12 8.79 -2.04
CA THR A 205 1.56 7.44 -1.74
C THR A 205 3.00 7.20 -2.17
N GLY A 206 3.64 6.23 -1.54
CA GLY A 206 5.01 5.84 -1.83
C GLY A 206 6.07 6.75 -1.21
N GLY A 207 7.32 6.40 -1.44
CA GLY A 207 8.47 7.14 -0.97
C GLY A 207 9.14 7.95 -2.08
N TYR A 208 9.86 8.99 -1.70
CA TYR A 208 10.70 9.79 -2.59
C TYR A 208 12.19 9.66 -2.24
N LYS A 209 12.52 8.77 -1.28
CA LYS A 209 13.91 8.48 -0.88
C LYS A 209 14.53 7.49 -1.87
N GLY A 210 15.58 7.91 -2.53
CA GLY A 210 16.31 7.11 -3.54
C GLY A 210 16.85 7.94 -4.68
N LYS A 211 16.30 9.13 -4.92
CA LYS A 211 16.91 10.14 -5.80
C LYS A 211 17.76 11.12 -5.02
N LYS A 212 18.73 11.77 -5.69
CA LYS A 212 19.65 12.79 -5.18
C LYS A 212 19.01 14.02 -4.50
N THR A 213 17.69 14.07 -4.36
CA THR A 213 16.93 15.15 -3.70
C THR A 213 16.44 14.68 -2.33
N THR A 214 17.19 15.05 -1.30
CA THR A 214 16.81 14.88 0.11
C THR A 214 15.85 16.00 0.54
N ILE A 215 14.58 15.96 0.08
CA ILE A 215 13.56 16.85 0.64
C ILE A 215 12.94 16.20 1.89
N SER A 216 12.86 16.94 3.00
CA SER A 216 12.15 16.46 4.18
C SER A 216 10.63 16.43 3.96
N LYS A 217 9.90 15.53 4.67
CA LYS A 217 8.41 15.47 4.63
C LYS A 217 7.79 16.86 4.90
N ASN A 218 8.31 17.56 5.90
CA ASN A 218 7.83 18.91 6.24
C ASN A 218 7.99 19.89 5.08
N SER A 219 9.16 19.94 4.44
CA SER A 219 9.41 20.82 3.29
C SER A 219 8.57 20.42 2.07
N PHE A 220 8.39 19.12 1.84
CA PHE A 220 7.56 18.61 0.76
C PHE A 220 6.09 19.01 0.94
N TYR A 221 5.54 18.79 2.13
CA TYR A 221 4.14 19.13 2.44
C TYR A 221 3.89 20.62 2.47
N SER A 222 4.85 21.42 2.96
CA SER A 222 4.76 22.90 2.88
C SER A 222 4.70 23.39 1.44
N LYS A 223 5.48 22.78 0.51
CA LYS A 223 5.43 23.12 -0.91
C LYS A 223 4.11 22.71 -1.55
N ILE A 224 3.61 21.52 -1.29
CA ILE A 224 2.28 21.04 -1.76
C ILE A 224 1.19 21.98 -1.26
N SER A 225 1.15 22.24 0.04
CA SER A 225 0.18 23.14 0.68
C SER A 225 0.17 24.53 0.02
N LYS A 226 1.33 25.10 -0.25
CA LYS A 226 1.48 26.40 -0.89
C LYS A 226 0.96 26.39 -2.34
N ILE A 227 1.39 25.42 -3.16
CA ILE A 227 1.05 25.37 -4.60
C ILE A 227 -0.44 25.10 -4.81
N PHE A 228 -1.02 24.18 -4.06
CA PHE A 228 -2.42 23.80 -4.21
C PHE A 228 -3.37 24.60 -3.30
N CYS A 229 -2.85 25.51 -2.47
CA CYS A 229 -3.60 26.33 -1.51
C CYS A 229 -4.50 25.50 -0.58
N ILE A 230 -3.98 24.40 -0.04
CA ILE A 230 -4.67 23.51 0.91
C ILE A 230 -3.97 23.50 2.27
N PRO A 231 -4.70 23.28 3.37
CA PRO A 231 -4.08 23.02 4.68
C PRO A 231 -3.17 21.79 4.64
N ILE A 232 -2.07 21.80 5.40
CA ILE A 232 -1.18 20.64 5.50
C ILE A 232 -1.93 19.43 6.06
N ASP A 233 -2.88 19.64 6.97
CA ASP A 233 -3.70 18.56 7.57
C ASP A 233 -4.65 17.89 6.55
N ASN A 234 -4.87 18.52 5.39
CA ASN A 234 -5.60 17.93 4.28
C ASN A 234 -4.70 17.10 3.33
N ILE A 235 -3.48 16.79 3.73
CA ILE A 235 -2.60 15.89 2.99
C ILE A 235 -2.63 14.51 3.67
N ILE A 236 -3.14 13.51 2.98
CA ILE A 236 -3.16 12.12 3.41
C ILE A 236 -1.94 11.42 2.83
N ASN A 237 -1.19 10.74 3.69
CA ASN A 237 -0.15 9.80 3.26
C ASN A 237 -0.68 8.38 3.34
N GLU A 238 -0.66 7.68 2.23
CA GLU A 238 -1.00 6.26 2.13
C GLU A 238 0.27 5.42 2.15
N TYR A 239 0.23 4.32 2.90
CA TYR A 239 1.25 3.30 2.92
C TYR A 239 0.65 1.93 2.64
N SER A 240 1.10 1.32 1.56
CA SER A 240 0.86 -0.08 1.21
C SER A 240 1.99 -0.63 0.35
N MET A 241 1.81 -1.84 -0.12
CA MET A 241 2.70 -2.49 -1.07
C MET A 241 1.90 -3.48 -1.93
N THR A 242 2.47 -3.88 -3.06
CA THR A 242 1.84 -4.86 -3.97
C THR A 242 1.53 -6.18 -3.27
N GLU A 243 2.35 -6.56 -2.30
CA GLU A 243 2.27 -7.79 -1.53
C GLU A 243 1.15 -7.81 -0.47
N LEU A 244 0.46 -6.67 -0.25
CA LEU A 244 -0.65 -6.51 0.70
C LEU A 244 -1.99 -6.36 0.00
N SER A 245 -3.06 -6.62 0.75
CA SER A 245 -4.46 -6.38 0.35
C SER A 245 -5.15 -5.33 1.23
N SER A 246 -4.39 -4.61 2.04
CA SER A 246 -4.90 -3.53 2.89
C SER A 246 -3.94 -2.33 2.91
N GLN A 247 -4.39 -1.19 3.41
CA GLN A 247 -3.67 0.08 3.42
C GLN A 247 -3.62 0.68 4.81
N PHE A 248 -2.60 1.51 5.04
CA PHE A 248 -2.45 2.35 6.22
C PHE A 248 -2.46 3.81 5.80
N TYR A 249 -2.98 4.68 6.67
CA TYR A 249 -3.08 6.09 6.38
C TYR A 249 -2.60 6.96 7.55
N SER A 250 -2.00 8.10 7.21
CA SER A 250 -1.68 9.17 8.17
C SER A 250 -2.00 10.53 7.54
N ASN A 251 -2.29 11.55 8.36
CA ASN A 251 -2.69 12.87 7.89
C ASN A 251 -1.67 13.93 8.29
N GLY A 252 -1.41 14.86 7.41
CA GLY A 252 -0.56 16.02 7.65
C GLY A 252 0.85 15.64 8.11
N LEU A 253 1.33 16.33 9.12
CA LEU A 253 2.63 16.05 9.73
C LEU A 253 2.59 14.93 10.78
N ASN A 254 1.41 14.39 11.09
CA ASN A 254 1.32 13.16 11.86
C ASN A 254 1.95 12.03 11.06
N ARG A 255 2.91 11.34 11.65
CA ARG A 255 3.66 10.26 10.99
C ARG A 255 3.17 8.88 11.37
N THR A 256 2.25 8.80 12.32
CA THR A 256 1.69 7.53 12.78
C THR A 256 0.66 7.03 11.79
N HIS A 257 0.97 5.90 11.17
CA HIS A 257 0.08 5.22 10.24
C HIS A 257 -0.91 4.35 11.00
N LYS A 258 -2.19 4.58 10.73
CA LYS A 258 -3.30 3.84 11.32
C LYS A 258 -3.81 2.76 10.38
N SER A 259 -4.25 1.66 10.98
CA SER A 259 -4.86 0.52 10.31
C SER A 259 -6.32 0.33 10.72
N ALA A 260 -7.00 -0.54 9.99
CA ALA A 260 -8.29 -1.09 10.38
C ALA A 260 -8.11 -2.34 11.27
N HIS A 261 -9.19 -2.83 11.92
CA HIS A 261 -9.12 -3.93 12.90
C HIS A 261 -8.73 -5.30 12.31
N TRP A 262 -8.86 -5.50 11.00
CA TRP A 262 -8.40 -6.71 10.29
C TRP A 262 -6.95 -6.66 9.83
N LEU A 263 -6.25 -5.58 10.17
CA LEU A 263 -4.87 -5.32 9.79
C LEU A 263 -4.07 -4.94 11.03
N LYS A 264 -3.08 -5.77 11.39
CA LYS A 264 -2.21 -5.51 12.55
C LYS A 264 -0.76 -5.43 12.14
N THR A 265 0.04 -4.79 12.97
CA THR A 265 1.48 -4.62 12.74
C THR A 265 2.28 -5.02 13.97
N ARG A 266 3.53 -5.40 13.70
CA ARG A 266 4.58 -5.56 14.70
C ARG A 266 5.84 -4.88 14.19
N VAL A 267 6.57 -4.21 15.07
CA VAL A 267 7.92 -3.71 14.76
C VAL A 267 8.91 -4.62 15.44
N LEU A 268 9.63 -5.42 14.65
CA LEU A 268 10.45 -6.52 15.13
C LEU A 268 11.93 -6.16 15.20
N ILE A 269 12.62 -6.75 16.17
CA ILE A 269 14.08 -6.72 16.24
C ILE A 269 14.64 -7.47 15.00
N PRO A 270 15.56 -6.86 14.23
CA PRO A 270 16.11 -7.52 13.05
C PRO A 270 16.65 -8.93 13.35
N GLY A 271 16.21 -9.92 12.55
CA GLY A 271 16.61 -11.32 12.72
C GLY A 271 15.89 -12.09 13.85
N GLN A 272 14.92 -11.46 14.52
CA GLN A 272 14.16 -12.09 15.61
C GLN A 272 12.65 -11.96 15.39
N ASN A 273 11.86 -12.82 16.04
CA ASN A 273 10.39 -12.68 16.09
C ASN A 273 9.91 -11.93 17.36
N ASN A 274 10.78 -11.15 17.98
CA ASN A 274 10.46 -10.33 19.14
C ASN A 274 10.24 -8.89 18.76
N GLU A 275 9.24 -8.26 19.36
CA GLU A 275 8.95 -6.83 19.16
C GLU A 275 9.96 -5.94 19.88
N VAL A 276 10.25 -4.80 19.26
CA VAL A 276 10.93 -3.69 19.94
C VAL A 276 10.01 -3.05 20.98
N ARG A 277 10.57 -2.28 21.91
CA ARG A 277 9.78 -1.47 22.85
C ARG A 277 9.09 -0.32 22.13
N ASP A 278 8.06 0.23 22.75
CA ASP A 278 7.40 1.42 22.20
C ASP A 278 8.39 2.57 22.07
N GLY A 279 8.36 3.28 20.94
CA GLY A 279 9.31 4.32 20.57
C GLY A 279 10.61 3.83 19.93
N GLU A 280 10.92 2.55 19.94
CA GLU A 280 12.13 1.99 19.31
C GLU A 280 11.92 1.65 17.82
N LYS A 281 13.04 1.59 17.09
CA LYS A 281 13.07 1.22 15.66
C LYS A 281 13.26 -0.28 15.46
N GLY A 282 12.62 -0.82 14.44
CA GLY A 282 12.79 -2.19 13.99
C GLY A 282 12.27 -2.40 12.57
N LEU A 283 12.19 -3.65 12.14
CA LEU A 283 11.59 -4.04 10.86
C LEU A 283 10.08 -4.17 11.00
N LEU A 284 9.35 -3.59 10.06
CA LEU A 284 7.90 -3.64 10.04
C LEU A 284 7.40 -4.99 9.53
N ALA A 285 6.66 -5.72 10.34
CA ALA A 285 5.89 -6.90 9.99
C ALA A 285 4.40 -6.56 9.95
N ILE A 286 3.69 -7.07 8.95
CA ILE A 286 2.28 -6.77 8.70
C ILE A 286 1.49 -8.07 8.68
N TYR A 287 0.35 -8.07 9.37
CA TYR A 287 -0.59 -9.17 9.48
C TYR A 287 -1.93 -8.73 8.93
N ASP A 288 -2.25 -9.20 7.71
CA ASP A 288 -3.35 -8.73 6.88
C ASP A 288 -4.33 -9.87 6.57
N LEU A 289 -5.51 -9.87 7.20
CA LEU A 289 -6.54 -10.87 6.94
C LEU A 289 -7.05 -10.83 5.50
N ALA A 290 -7.03 -9.66 4.84
CA ALA A 290 -7.45 -9.56 3.44
C ALA A 290 -6.49 -10.27 2.48
N ASN A 291 -5.30 -10.68 2.94
CA ASN A 291 -4.30 -11.41 2.16
C ASN A 291 -4.53 -12.93 2.11
N LEU A 292 -5.78 -13.39 2.18
CA LEU A 292 -6.15 -14.81 2.23
C LEU A 292 -5.57 -15.63 1.07
N GLY A 293 -5.50 -15.04 -0.12
CA GLY A 293 -5.02 -15.71 -1.33
C GLY A 293 -3.52 -15.99 -1.39
N SER A 294 -2.70 -15.30 -0.58
CA SER A 294 -1.23 -15.43 -0.57
C SER A 294 -0.68 -15.71 0.83
N SER A 295 -0.27 -14.69 1.59
CA SER A 295 0.19 -14.83 2.98
C SER A 295 -0.41 -13.75 3.87
N VAL A 296 -1.03 -14.15 4.97
CA VAL A 296 -1.57 -13.21 5.98
C VAL A 296 -0.48 -12.52 6.82
N ALA A 297 0.77 -12.99 6.77
CA ALA A 297 1.86 -12.42 7.57
C ALA A 297 3.07 -12.14 6.68
N ILE A 298 3.47 -10.87 6.59
CA ILE A 298 4.52 -10.40 5.68
C ILE A 298 5.56 -9.59 6.45
N MET A 299 6.83 -9.95 6.31
CA MET A 299 7.98 -9.17 6.73
C MET A 299 8.35 -8.21 5.62
N THR A 300 8.18 -6.92 5.89
CA THR A 300 8.59 -5.87 4.94
C THR A 300 10.08 -5.58 5.06
N GLY A 301 10.64 -4.94 4.03
CA GLY A 301 12.00 -4.39 4.13
C GLY A 301 12.01 -2.96 4.69
N ASP A 302 10.95 -2.52 5.34
CA ASP A 302 10.84 -1.15 5.84
C ASP A 302 11.14 -1.08 7.33
N VAL A 303 11.83 -0.01 7.71
CA VAL A 303 12.13 0.34 9.10
C VAL A 303 11.02 1.25 9.62
N ALA A 304 10.47 0.90 10.76
CA ALA A 304 9.45 1.67 11.45
C ALA A 304 9.80 1.90 12.92
N ILE A 305 9.19 2.91 13.53
CA ILE A 305 9.18 3.14 14.98
C ILE A 305 7.83 2.63 15.50
N LYS A 306 7.86 1.80 16.54
CA LYS A 306 6.64 1.33 17.21
C LYS A 306 5.91 2.49 17.90
N ARG A 307 4.59 2.55 17.73
CA ARG A 307 3.70 3.55 18.33
C ARG A 307 2.44 2.86 18.87
N GLY A 308 2.58 2.12 19.98
CA GLY A 308 1.51 1.26 20.47
C GLY A 308 1.16 0.15 19.47
N GLU A 309 -0.09 0.10 19.01
CA GLU A 309 -0.56 -0.83 17.95
C GLU A 309 -0.29 -0.29 16.52
N ASP A 310 0.09 0.98 16.39
CA ASP A 310 0.40 1.68 15.14
C ASP A 310 1.92 1.79 14.93
N PHE A 311 2.32 2.42 13.83
CA PHE A 311 3.74 2.63 13.53
C PHE A 311 4.01 3.97 12.83
N GLU A 312 5.23 4.46 12.99
CA GLU A 312 5.79 5.58 12.21
C GLU A 312 6.81 5.04 11.21
N LEU A 313 6.55 5.25 9.92
CA LEU A 313 7.47 4.82 8.86
C LEU A 313 8.71 5.70 8.84
N VAL A 314 9.88 5.08 8.98
CA VAL A 314 11.19 5.76 8.92
C VAL A 314 11.74 5.74 7.49
N GLY A 315 11.62 4.62 6.81
CA GLY A 315 12.13 4.39 5.46
C GLY A 315 12.40 2.92 5.23
N ARG A 316 13.23 2.63 4.24
CA ARG A 316 13.67 1.28 3.94
C ARG A 316 14.99 0.98 4.62
N ASP A 317 15.25 -0.29 4.92
CA ASP A 317 16.59 -0.73 5.33
C ASP A 317 17.55 -0.48 4.15
N ASP A 318 18.62 0.28 4.38
CA ASP A 318 19.62 0.66 3.37
C ASP A 318 20.35 -0.56 2.76
N LYS A 319 20.27 -1.72 3.41
CA LYS A 319 20.81 -2.99 2.92
C LYS A 319 19.92 -3.68 1.89
N LEU A 320 18.69 -3.21 1.71
CA LEU A 320 17.71 -3.80 0.79
C LEU A 320 17.48 -2.90 -0.44
N PRO A 321 17.20 -3.48 -1.63
CA PRO A 321 16.95 -2.70 -2.84
C PRO A 321 15.74 -1.75 -2.67
N PRO A 322 15.70 -0.58 -3.34
CA PRO A 322 14.60 0.37 -3.25
C PRO A 322 13.27 -0.23 -3.71
N ARG A 323 12.16 0.23 -3.13
CA ARG A 323 10.81 -0.13 -3.60
C ARG A 323 10.51 0.50 -4.94
N GLY A 324 9.87 -0.27 -5.75
CA GLY A 324 9.70 0.14 -7.10
C GLY A 324 8.39 0.86 -7.44
N CYS A 325 7.42 1.13 -6.54
CA CYS A 325 6.33 2.07 -6.85
C CYS A 325 6.87 3.47 -7.20
N SER A 326 8.01 3.82 -6.63
CA SER A 326 8.77 5.01 -7.00
C SER A 326 9.42 4.88 -8.38
N LEU A 327 9.88 3.68 -8.77
CA LEU A 327 10.65 3.45 -10.00
C LEU A 327 9.77 3.43 -11.26
N ALA A 328 8.56 2.86 -11.20
CA ALA A 328 7.65 2.90 -12.35
C ALA A 328 7.22 4.33 -12.71
N ALA A 329 7.10 5.22 -11.71
CA ALA A 329 6.93 6.66 -11.95
C ALA A 329 8.21 7.32 -12.49
N GLU A 330 9.40 6.81 -12.11
CA GLU A 330 10.69 7.29 -12.61
C GLU A 330 10.95 6.92 -14.06
N GLU A 331 10.63 5.69 -14.46
CA GLU A 331 10.77 5.24 -15.86
C GLU A 331 9.87 6.08 -16.78
N SER A 332 8.67 6.43 -16.35
CA SER A 332 7.76 7.31 -17.09
C SER A 332 8.27 8.76 -17.18
N ILE A 333 9.10 9.22 -16.23
CA ILE A 333 9.65 10.57 -16.17
C ILE A 333 11.02 10.65 -16.87
N SER A 334 11.85 9.61 -16.76
CA SER A 334 13.26 9.63 -17.21
C SER A 334 13.50 9.17 -18.65
N SER A 335 12.52 8.61 -19.33
CA SER A 335 12.64 8.19 -20.74
C SER A 335 12.67 9.35 -21.75
N HIS A 336 12.75 10.63 -21.29
CA HIS A 336 12.70 11.81 -22.15
C HIS A 336 13.62 12.96 -21.65
N ASN A 337 14.86 12.63 -21.30
CA ASN A 337 15.96 13.62 -21.26
C ASN A 337 16.97 13.33 -22.36
#